data_61cef1840f52f7964fc296ffcc20314a
#
_entry.id   61cef1840f52f7964fc296ffcc20314a
#
_cell.length_a   1.000
_cell.length_b   1.000
_cell.length_c   1.000
_cell.angle_alpha   90.00
_cell.angle_beta   90.00
_cell.angle_gamma   90.00
#
_symmetry.space_group_name_H-M   'P 1'
#
loop_
_entity.id
_entity.type
_entity.pdbx_description
1 polymer ?
#
loop_
_entity_poly.entity_id
_entity_poly.type
_entity_poly.pdbx_seq_one_letter_code
_entity_poly.pdbx_strand_id
1 'polypeptide(L)'
;MSEFKLPTETVELPSKGLLYPEGSELSKGVVEMSYMTAKHEDILTNQSYIKNGTVLDKLMKALIVSPINYDELLIGDKNAIMVAARVLGYGKDYSFDYDGESHTIDLSQLENLPLKPEIESRKVNEFEFVLPHSGNRVTFRFLTHKDEQDINRELEGLKKINKEASSDLTTRLKYIITSVEGAREKKDIRDFVDNYLLAKDSRALREYIKNLQPDVDLTFFPSDDGVGVNIPIGVSFFWPDI
;
A
#
# COMPACT_ATOMS: atom_id res chain seq x y z
N MET A 1 -42.02 3.70 -1.66
CA MET A 1 -41.00 2.81 -1.05
C MET A 1 -39.96 3.71 -0.42
N SER A 2 -39.68 3.55 0.89
CA SER A 2 -38.57 4.28 1.54
C SER A 2 -37.29 3.87 0.85
N GLU A 3 -36.55 4.85 0.32
CA GLU A 3 -35.25 4.63 -0.30
C GLU A 3 -34.28 4.27 0.84
N PHE A 4 -33.90 3.00 0.94
CA PHE A 4 -32.88 2.55 1.90
C PHE A 4 -31.53 3.11 1.42
N LYS A 5 -30.99 4.10 2.13
CA LYS A 5 -29.62 4.58 1.91
C LYS A 5 -28.67 3.80 2.82
N LEU A 6 -27.61 3.26 2.24
CA LEU A 6 -26.51 2.72 3.02
C LEU A 6 -25.78 3.87 3.75
N PRO A 7 -25.48 3.71 5.04
CA PRO A 7 -24.62 4.67 5.73
C PRO A 7 -23.22 4.68 5.09
N THR A 8 -22.57 5.84 5.17
CA THR A 8 -21.21 6.05 4.69
C THR A 8 -20.37 6.66 5.81
N GLU A 9 -19.07 6.44 5.77
CA GLU A 9 -18.07 7.00 6.66
C GLU A 9 -16.95 7.64 5.85
N THR A 10 -16.40 8.73 6.39
CA THR A 10 -15.25 9.40 5.80
C THR A 10 -13.96 8.81 6.38
N VAL A 11 -13.08 8.36 5.52
CA VAL A 11 -11.78 7.79 5.86
C VAL A 11 -10.69 8.80 5.50
N GLU A 12 -9.89 9.21 6.47
CA GLU A 12 -8.72 10.05 6.25
C GLU A 12 -7.58 9.25 5.63
N LEU A 13 -6.93 9.82 4.61
CA LEU A 13 -5.78 9.22 3.97
C LEU A 13 -4.49 9.59 4.71
N PRO A 14 -3.58 8.66 5.00
CA PRO A 14 -2.29 8.94 5.61
C PRO A 14 -1.48 10.03 4.91
N SER A 15 -1.56 10.12 3.58
CA SER A 15 -0.92 11.17 2.79
C SER A 15 -1.56 12.55 2.95
N LYS A 16 -2.73 12.65 3.58
CA LYS A 16 -3.59 13.85 3.61
C LYS A 16 -3.84 14.47 2.23
N GLY A 17 -3.74 13.66 1.18
CA GLY A 17 -3.93 14.09 -0.20
C GLY A 17 -2.77 14.88 -0.80
N LEU A 18 -1.70 15.16 -0.04
CA LEU A 18 -0.63 16.10 -0.43
C LEU A 18 0.20 15.64 -1.63
N LEU A 19 0.23 14.33 -1.89
CA LEU A 19 1.06 13.72 -2.93
C LEU A 19 0.30 13.44 -4.23
N TYR A 20 -0.98 13.81 -4.28
CA TYR A 20 -1.80 13.64 -5.48
C TYR A 20 -1.86 14.94 -6.29
N PRO A 21 -2.07 14.83 -7.61
CA PRO A 21 -2.20 16.00 -8.47
C PRO A 21 -3.38 16.90 -8.04
N GLU A 22 -3.22 18.20 -8.20
CA GLU A 22 -4.32 19.15 -8.01
C GLU A 22 -5.49 18.79 -8.94
N GLY A 23 -6.71 18.73 -8.39
CA GLY A 23 -7.93 18.32 -9.13
C GLY A 23 -8.26 16.83 -9.07
N SER A 24 -7.37 15.98 -8.56
CA SER A 24 -7.73 14.60 -8.19
C SER A 24 -8.64 14.60 -6.96
N GLU A 25 -9.66 13.74 -6.93
CA GLU A 25 -10.48 13.55 -5.72
C GLU A 25 -9.63 13.11 -4.52
N LEU A 26 -8.57 12.35 -4.76
CA LEU A 26 -7.62 11.92 -3.73
C LEU A 26 -6.85 13.10 -3.09
N SER A 27 -6.72 14.24 -3.79
CA SER A 27 -6.08 15.43 -3.22
C SER A 27 -6.85 16.08 -2.08
N LYS A 28 -8.12 15.68 -1.87
CA LYS A 28 -8.92 16.09 -0.71
C LYS A 28 -8.43 15.46 0.60
N GLY A 29 -7.61 14.43 0.54
CA GLY A 29 -7.07 13.73 1.70
C GLY A 29 -8.07 12.84 2.43
N VAL A 30 -9.26 12.65 1.88
CA VAL A 30 -10.33 11.82 2.45
C VAL A 30 -11.06 11.04 1.36
N VAL A 31 -11.60 9.89 1.74
CA VAL A 31 -12.42 9.04 0.87
C VAL A 31 -13.68 8.64 1.62
N GLU A 32 -14.84 8.73 0.96
CA GLU A 32 -16.10 8.26 1.49
C GLU A 32 -16.29 6.78 1.16
N MET A 33 -16.64 5.98 2.17
CA MET A 33 -16.85 4.55 2.05
C MET A 33 -18.22 4.14 2.59
N SER A 34 -18.87 3.19 1.94
CA SER A 34 -20.12 2.58 2.42
C SER A 34 -19.83 1.42 3.37
N TYR A 35 -20.80 1.14 4.25
CA TYR A 35 -20.76 -0.09 5.04
C TYR A 35 -20.88 -1.33 4.15
N MET A 36 -20.25 -2.41 4.60
CA MET A 36 -20.31 -3.70 3.92
C MET A 36 -21.69 -4.32 4.08
N THR A 37 -22.18 -4.96 3.01
CA THR A 37 -23.45 -5.70 3.01
C THR A 37 -23.20 -7.14 2.58
N ALA A 38 -24.19 -8.02 2.78
CA ALA A 38 -24.12 -9.42 2.33
C ALA A 38 -23.71 -9.57 0.85
N LYS A 39 -24.11 -8.61 -0.03
CA LYS A 39 -23.65 -8.60 -1.42
C LYS A 39 -22.13 -8.44 -1.57
N HIS A 40 -21.48 -7.74 -0.65
CA HIS A 40 -20.03 -7.59 -0.65
C HIS A 40 -19.32 -8.87 -0.16
N GLU A 41 -19.98 -9.67 0.69
CA GLU A 41 -19.49 -11.00 1.07
C GLU A 41 -19.47 -11.97 -0.13
N ASP A 42 -20.41 -11.84 -1.08
CA ASP A 42 -20.37 -12.59 -2.34
C ASP A 42 -19.09 -12.30 -3.15
N ILE A 43 -18.53 -11.08 -3.04
CA ILE A 43 -17.23 -10.74 -3.64
C ILE A 43 -16.11 -11.49 -2.93
N LEU A 44 -16.11 -11.48 -1.60
CA LEU A 44 -15.08 -12.14 -0.78
C LEU A 44 -15.05 -13.67 -1.02
N THR A 45 -16.21 -14.30 -1.15
CA THR A 45 -16.36 -15.75 -1.36
C THR A 45 -16.17 -16.20 -2.81
N ASN A 46 -16.00 -15.26 -3.75
CA ASN A 46 -15.87 -15.58 -5.17
C ASN A 46 -14.54 -16.25 -5.48
N GLN A 47 -14.57 -17.56 -5.76
CA GLN A 47 -13.40 -18.39 -6.03
C GLN A 47 -12.54 -17.88 -7.19
N SER A 48 -13.17 -17.30 -8.22
CA SER A 48 -12.43 -16.75 -9.37
C SER A 48 -11.63 -15.53 -8.96
N TYR A 49 -12.20 -14.62 -8.14
CA TYR A 49 -11.50 -13.44 -7.66
C TYR A 49 -10.37 -13.79 -6.70
N ILE A 50 -10.59 -14.78 -5.81
CA ILE A 50 -9.56 -15.28 -4.88
C ILE A 50 -8.40 -15.89 -5.67
N LYS A 51 -8.69 -16.79 -6.62
CA LYS A 51 -7.68 -17.45 -7.45
C LYS A 51 -6.85 -16.47 -8.29
N ASN A 52 -7.49 -15.40 -8.76
CA ASN A 52 -6.82 -14.38 -9.57
C ASN A 52 -6.17 -13.26 -8.72
N GLY A 53 -6.25 -13.32 -7.38
CA GLY A 53 -5.71 -12.31 -6.47
C GLY A 53 -6.40 -10.94 -6.57
N THR A 54 -7.63 -10.86 -7.12
CA THR A 54 -8.33 -9.60 -7.38
C THR A 54 -9.47 -9.31 -6.39
N VAL A 55 -9.68 -10.19 -5.43
CA VAL A 55 -10.82 -10.13 -4.50
C VAL A 55 -10.85 -8.84 -3.70
N LEU A 56 -9.72 -8.41 -3.11
CA LEU A 56 -9.63 -7.19 -2.31
C LEU A 56 -9.86 -5.94 -3.15
N ASP A 57 -9.30 -5.89 -4.36
CA ASP A 57 -9.50 -4.75 -5.26
C ASP A 57 -10.97 -4.62 -5.69
N LYS A 58 -11.64 -5.76 -5.94
CA LYS A 58 -13.08 -5.77 -6.25
C LYS A 58 -13.91 -5.31 -5.07
N LEU A 59 -13.56 -5.74 -3.86
CA LEU A 59 -14.22 -5.32 -2.64
C LEU A 59 -14.05 -3.81 -2.40
N MET A 60 -12.80 -3.31 -2.42
CA MET A 60 -12.52 -1.88 -2.19
C MET A 60 -13.24 -1.00 -3.22
N LYS A 61 -13.18 -1.35 -4.51
CA LYS A 61 -13.88 -0.62 -5.58
C LYS A 61 -15.41 -0.63 -5.41
N ALA A 62 -15.97 -1.62 -4.73
CA ALA A 62 -17.40 -1.69 -4.44
C ALA A 62 -17.82 -0.90 -3.21
N LEU A 63 -16.92 -0.73 -2.23
CA LEU A 63 -17.17 -0.01 -0.98
C LEU A 63 -16.90 1.50 -1.09
N ILE A 64 -15.98 1.92 -1.95
CA ILE A 64 -15.62 3.33 -2.13
C ILE A 64 -16.73 4.05 -2.88
N VAL A 65 -17.28 5.11 -2.26
CA VAL A 65 -18.34 5.96 -2.82
C VAL A 65 -17.76 7.16 -3.56
N SER A 66 -16.65 7.72 -3.05
CA SER A 66 -15.96 8.83 -3.72
C SER A 66 -15.53 8.47 -5.14
N PRO A 67 -15.69 9.36 -6.13
CA PRO A 67 -15.34 9.10 -7.53
C PRO A 67 -13.83 9.20 -7.76
N ILE A 68 -13.07 8.38 -7.05
CA ILE A 68 -11.61 8.33 -7.14
C ILE A 68 -11.13 7.42 -8.28
N ASN A 69 -9.94 7.69 -8.78
CA ASN A 69 -9.21 6.72 -9.57
C ASN A 69 -8.44 5.76 -8.63
N TYR A 70 -9.00 4.58 -8.40
CA TYR A 70 -8.42 3.57 -7.51
C TYR A 70 -6.99 3.15 -7.89
N ASP A 71 -6.66 3.19 -9.17
CA ASP A 71 -5.34 2.82 -9.68
C ASP A 71 -4.25 3.82 -9.26
N GLU A 72 -4.64 5.07 -8.94
CA GLU A 72 -3.74 6.12 -8.45
C GLU A 72 -3.49 6.09 -6.94
N LEU A 73 -4.27 5.30 -6.17
CA LEU A 73 -4.08 5.19 -4.72
C LEU A 73 -2.65 4.80 -4.36
N LEU A 74 -2.02 5.59 -3.50
CA LEU A 74 -0.76 5.23 -2.85
C LEU A 74 -0.97 4.01 -1.94
N ILE A 75 0.05 3.19 -1.81
CA ILE A 75 -0.08 1.92 -1.05
C ILE A 75 -0.44 2.17 0.41
N GLY A 76 0.17 3.16 1.07
CA GLY A 76 -0.18 3.50 2.45
C GLY A 76 -1.62 4.00 2.59
N ASP A 77 -2.12 4.82 1.65
CA ASP A 77 -3.51 5.26 1.65
C ASP A 77 -4.48 4.09 1.41
N LYS A 78 -4.08 3.14 0.55
CA LYS A 78 -4.84 1.89 0.35
C LYS A 78 -4.94 1.06 1.63
N ASN A 79 -3.87 1.02 2.44
CA ASN A 79 -3.87 0.32 3.74
C ASN A 79 -4.91 0.92 4.70
N ALA A 80 -4.99 2.25 4.81
CA ALA A 80 -6.02 2.92 5.61
C ALA A 80 -7.44 2.57 5.15
N ILE A 81 -7.68 2.57 3.84
CA ILE A 81 -8.97 2.17 3.26
C ILE A 81 -9.29 0.70 3.58
N MET A 82 -8.32 -0.20 3.54
CA MET A 82 -8.52 -1.61 3.89
C MET A 82 -8.85 -1.79 5.37
N VAL A 83 -8.17 -1.08 6.27
CA VAL A 83 -8.48 -1.10 7.72
C VAL A 83 -9.90 -0.58 7.96
N ALA A 84 -10.26 0.56 7.37
CA ALA A 84 -11.61 1.11 7.47
C ALA A 84 -12.67 0.14 6.94
N ALA A 85 -12.45 -0.46 5.77
CA ALA A 85 -13.36 -1.44 5.19
C ALA A 85 -13.60 -2.65 6.13
N ARG A 86 -12.55 -3.13 6.81
CA ARG A 86 -12.66 -4.22 7.80
C ARG A 86 -13.51 -3.80 9.00
N VAL A 87 -13.25 -2.59 9.54
CA VAL A 87 -14.02 -2.05 10.67
C VAL A 87 -15.49 -1.85 10.31
N LEU A 88 -15.78 -1.28 9.13
CA LEU A 88 -17.14 -1.04 8.65
C LEU A 88 -17.89 -2.32 8.27
N GLY A 89 -17.19 -3.40 7.96
CA GLY A 89 -17.77 -4.69 7.62
C GLY A 89 -18.00 -5.61 8.82
N TYR A 90 -16.98 -5.78 9.64
CA TYR A 90 -16.93 -6.83 10.67
C TYR A 90 -16.64 -6.32 12.08
N GLY A 91 -16.59 -5.00 12.26
CA GLY A 91 -16.28 -4.36 13.52
C GLY A 91 -14.78 -4.20 13.78
N LYS A 92 -14.48 -3.55 14.90
CA LYS A 92 -13.14 -3.08 15.25
C LYS A 92 -12.20 -4.16 15.77
N ASP A 93 -12.73 -5.21 16.37
CA ASP A 93 -11.93 -6.27 16.97
C ASP A 93 -11.40 -7.20 15.85
N TYR A 94 -10.09 -7.40 15.84
CA TYR A 94 -9.42 -8.28 14.88
C TYR A 94 -8.50 -9.25 15.61
N SER A 95 -8.75 -10.55 15.42
CA SER A 95 -7.94 -11.62 15.98
C SER A 95 -7.07 -12.25 14.90
N PHE A 96 -5.82 -12.54 15.24
CA PHE A 96 -4.87 -13.23 14.38
C PHE A 96 -3.87 -14.04 15.21
N ASP A 97 -3.31 -15.09 14.62
CA ASP A 97 -2.30 -15.91 15.27
C ASP A 97 -0.89 -15.40 14.91
N TYR A 98 -0.06 -15.24 15.95
CA TYR A 98 1.35 -14.92 15.79
C TYR A 98 2.16 -15.78 16.77
N ASP A 99 3.20 -16.45 16.26
CA ASP A 99 4.09 -17.36 17.02
C ASP A 99 3.36 -18.45 17.85
N GLY A 100 2.20 -18.91 17.32
CA GLY A 100 1.37 -19.94 17.96
C GLY A 100 0.42 -19.43 19.06
N GLU A 101 0.36 -18.13 19.28
CA GLU A 101 -0.57 -17.48 20.20
C GLU A 101 -1.59 -16.63 19.43
N SER A 102 -2.84 -16.62 19.92
CA SER A 102 -3.90 -15.77 19.34
C SER A 102 -3.92 -14.41 20.01
N HIS A 103 -3.86 -13.37 19.20
CA HIS A 103 -3.87 -11.98 19.62
C HIS A 103 -5.11 -11.27 19.08
N THR A 104 -5.68 -10.39 19.88
CA THR A 104 -6.81 -9.54 19.47
C THR A 104 -6.44 -8.08 19.64
N ILE A 105 -6.68 -7.28 18.61
CA ILE A 105 -6.42 -5.84 18.59
C ILE A 105 -7.69 -5.07 18.23
N ASP A 106 -7.78 -3.84 18.71
CA ASP A 106 -8.82 -2.88 18.33
C ASP A 106 -8.31 -2.05 17.12
N LEU A 107 -8.80 -2.35 15.91
CA LEU A 107 -8.41 -1.66 14.69
C LEU A 107 -8.79 -0.17 14.68
N SER A 108 -9.76 0.26 15.51
CA SER A 108 -10.13 1.67 15.63
C SER A 108 -9.12 2.52 16.38
N GLN A 109 -8.14 1.87 17.04
CA GLN A 109 -7.03 2.55 17.72
C GLN A 109 -5.79 2.70 16.84
N LEU A 110 -5.81 2.15 15.62
CA LEU A 110 -4.71 2.35 14.68
C LEU A 110 -4.70 3.80 14.19
N GLU A 111 -3.55 4.43 14.27
CA GLU A 111 -3.35 5.81 13.86
C GLU A 111 -2.53 5.88 12.56
N ASN A 112 -2.69 6.96 11.83
CA ASN A 112 -1.80 7.26 10.71
C ASN A 112 -0.42 7.67 11.25
N LEU A 113 0.64 7.17 10.64
CA LEU A 113 2.00 7.61 10.94
C LEU A 113 2.10 9.14 10.72
N PRO A 114 2.80 9.87 11.61
CA PRO A 114 2.94 11.31 11.46
C PRO A 114 3.70 11.64 10.17
N LEU A 115 3.15 12.57 9.41
CA LEU A 115 3.78 13.03 8.17
C LEU A 115 5.14 13.66 8.46
N LYS A 116 6.10 13.38 7.59
CA LYS A 116 7.42 13.99 7.66
C LYS A 116 7.42 15.38 6.98
N PRO A 117 8.25 16.33 7.44
CA PRO A 117 8.34 17.67 6.85
C PRO A 117 8.60 17.66 5.33
N GLU A 118 9.32 16.65 4.84
CA GLU A 118 9.60 16.46 3.42
C GLU A 118 8.31 16.22 2.60
N ILE A 119 7.31 15.54 3.19
CA ILE A 119 5.99 15.34 2.57
C ILE A 119 5.19 16.65 2.60
N GLU A 120 5.15 17.33 3.75
CA GLU A 120 4.37 18.55 3.94
C GLU A 120 4.84 19.69 3.04
N SER A 121 6.14 19.75 2.77
CA SER A 121 6.74 20.79 1.91
C SER A 121 6.62 20.52 0.41
N ARG A 122 6.40 19.25 0.01
CA ARG A 122 6.30 18.82 -1.39
C ARG A 122 4.86 18.44 -1.71
N LYS A 123 4.31 19.01 -2.77
CA LYS A 123 2.98 18.69 -3.30
C LYS A 123 3.05 17.72 -4.49
N VAL A 124 4.09 16.90 -4.55
CA VAL A 124 4.36 15.99 -5.66
C VAL A 124 4.97 14.69 -5.12
N ASN A 125 4.51 13.57 -5.62
CA ASN A 125 5.06 12.26 -5.30
C ASN A 125 6.39 12.01 -6.05
N GLU A 126 7.41 12.83 -5.77
CA GLU A 126 8.78 12.67 -6.26
C GLU A 126 9.76 13.27 -5.25
N PHE A 127 10.76 12.49 -4.85
CA PHE A 127 11.73 12.81 -3.81
C PHE A 127 13.14 12.55 -4.29
N GLU A 128 14.12 13.31 -3.77
CA GLU A 128 15.52 13.13 -4.06
C GLU A 128 16.22 12.39 -2.92
N PHE A 129 17.18 11.53 -3.27
CA PHE A 129 18.03 10.86 -2.32
C PHE A 129 19.44 10.69 -2.89
N VAL A 130 20.46 10.99 -2.08
CA VAL A 130 21.85 10.74 -2.42
C VAL A 130 22.25 9.42 -1.79
N LEU A 131 22.64 8.47 -2.63
CA LEU A 131 23.05 7.14 -2.21
C LEU A 131 24.36 7.23 -1.41
N PRO A 132 24.39 6.78 -0.14
CA PRO A 132 25.48 7.12 0.79
C PRO A 132 26.83 6.48 0.46
N HIS A 133 26.86 5.39 -0.32
CA HIS A 133 28.10 4.68 -0.63
C HIS A 133 28.63 4.99 -2.03
N SER A 134 27.77 5.08 -3.03
CA SER A 134 28.16 5.43 -4.40
C SER A 134 28.22 6.94 -4.65
N GLY A 135 27.48 7.73 -3.86
CA GLY A 135 27.31 9.16 -4.06
C GLY A 135 26.35 9.53 -5.18
N ASN A 136 25.78 8.56 -5.90
CA ASN A 136 24.85 8.81 -6.99
C ASN A 136 23.57 9.45 -6.47
N ARG A 137 23.05 10.43 -7.20
CA ARG A 137 21.77 11.07 -6.91
C ARG A 137 20.65 10.34 -7.65
N VAL A 138 19.64 9.92 -6.89
CA VAL A 138 18.44 9.31 -7.45
C VAL A 138 17.22 10.14 -7.09
N THR A 139 16.22 10.16 -7.97
CA THR A 139 14.86 10.54 -7.58
C THR A 139 13.99 9.28 -7.47
N PHE A 140 13.05 9.29 -6.56
CA PHE A 140 12.14 8.17 -6.33
C PHE A 140 10.73 8.66 -6.02
N ARG A 141 9.76 7.75 -6.10
CA ARG A 141 8.37 8.00 -5.74
C ARG A 141 7.79 6.84 -4.94
N PHE A 142 6.72 7.08 -4.22
CA PHE A 142 5.92 6.02 -3.63
C PHE A 142 5.08 5.32 -4.70
N LEU A 143 4.93 4.02 -4.53
CA LEU A 143 4.17 3.18 -5.46
C LEU A 143 2.66 3.41 -5.31
N THR A 144 1.97 3.38 -6.43
CA THR A 144 0.52 3.37 -6.51
C THR A 144 0.00 1.94 -6.63
N HIS A 145 -1.32 1.77 -6.49
CA HIS A 145 -1.98 0.50 -6.74
C HIS A 145 -1.70 -0.04 -8.15
N LYS A 146 -1.70 0.85 -9.15
CA LYS A 146 -1.37 0.45 -10.53
C LYS A 146 0.06 -0.06 -10.65
N ASP A 147 1.01 0.56 -9.98
CA ASP A 147 2.40 0.10 -9.99
C ASP A 147 2.53 -1.30 -9.41
N GLU A 148 1.84 -1.59 -8.30
CA GLU A 148 1.82 -2.94 -7.72
C GLU A 148 1.25 -3.98 -8.69
N GLN A 149 0.18 -3.63 -9.43
CA GLN A 149 -0.36 -4.51 -10.45
C GLN A 149 0.63 -4.76 -11.59
N ASP A 150 1.30 -3.69 -12.05
CA ASP A 150 2.27 -3.79 -13.14
C ASP A 150 3.53 -4.57 -12.70
N ILE A 151 4.02 -4.36 -11.47
CA ILE A 151 5.10 -5.14 -10.85
C ILE A 151 4.73 -6.63 -10.79
N ASN A 152 3.55 -6.96 -10.28
CA ASN A 152 3.10 -8.35 -10.17
C ASN A 152 3.02 -9.02 -11.54
N ARG A 153 2.51 -8.30 -12.55
CA ARG A 153 2.46 -8.80 -13.93
C ARG A 153 3.85 -9.05 -14.51
N GLU A 154 4.82 -8.14 -14.26
CA GLU A 154 6.21 -8.31 -14.69
C GLU A 154 6.85 -9.52 -13.99
N LEU A 155 6.64 -9.67 -12.68
CA LEU A 155 7.15 -10.80 -11.91
C LEU A 155 6.56 -12.15 -12.36
N GLU A 156 5.27 -12.21 -12.65
CA GLU A 156 4.64 -13.40 -13.22
C GLU A 156 5.23 -13.76 -14.61
N GLY A 157 5.51 -12.74 -15.43
CA GLY A 157 6.17 -12.91 -16.71
C GLY A 157 7.58 -13.49 -16.54
N LEU A 158 8.36 -12.96 -15.61
CA LEU A 158 9.73 -13.44 -15.31
C LEU A 158 9.73 -14.87 -14.78
N LYS A 159 8.80 -15.24 -13.88
CA LYS A 159 8.65 -16.62 -13.36
C LYS A 159 8.31 -17.64 -14.45
N LYS A 160 7.62 -17.23 -15.51
CA LYS A 160 7.35 -18.13 -16.66
C LYS A 160 8.61 -18.44 -17.47
N ILE A 161 9.57 -17.51 -17.50
CA ILE A 161 10.84 -17.66 -18.20
C ILE A 161 11.85 -18.42 -17.34
N ASN A 162 11.98 -18.05 -16.07
CA ASN A 162 12.86 -18.70 -15.10
C ASN A 162 12.16 -18.87 -13.75
N LYS A 163 11.78 -20.09 -13.41
CA LYS A 163 11.03 -20.41 -12.19
C LYS A 163 11.81 -20.15 -10.90
N GLU A 164 13.14 -20.15 -10.95
CA GLU A 164 14.02 -19.95 -9.80
C GLU A 164 14.44 -18.48 -9.60
N ALA A 165 14.15 -17.60 -10.56
CA ALA A 165 14.51 -16.19 -10.46
C ALA A 165 13.60 -15.47 -9.48
N SER A 166 14.18 -15.06 -8.36
CA SER A 166 13.55 -14.10 -7.43
C SER A 166 14.10 -12.70 -7.75
N SER A 167 13.35 -11.91 -8.52
CA SER A 167 13.72 -10.54 -8.91
C SER A 167 12.74 -9.50 -8.34
N ASP A 168 12.00 -9.84 -7.27
CA ASP A 168 11.01 -8.95 -6.68
C ASP A 168 11.63 -7.61 -6.26
N LEU A 169 12.74 -7.65 -5.52
CA LEU A 169 13.42 -6.45 -5.05
C LEU A 169 13.85 -5.52 -6.18
N THR A 170 14.57 -6.05 -7.17
CA THR A 170 15.09 -5.23 -8.29
C THR A 170 13.95 -4.73 -9.17
N THR A 171 12.91 -5.54 -9.39
CA THR A 171 11.71 -5.11 -10.13
C THR A 171 11.04 -3.94 -9.41
N ARG A 172 10.77 -4.02 -8.11
CA ARG A 172 10.20 -2.92 -7.34
C ARG A 172 11.03 -1.65 -7.42
N LEU A 173 12.36 -1.74 -7.26
CA LEU A 173 13.25 -0.58 -7.36
C LEU A 173 13.19 0.11 -8.72
N LYS A 174 13.00 -0.64 -9.82
CA LYS A 174 12.82 -0.08 -11.18
C LYS A 174 11.52 0.72 -11.36
N TYR A 175 10.51 0.49 -10.51
CA TYR A 175 9.27 1.27 -10.49
C TYR A 175 9.33 2.43 -9.49
N ILE A 176 10.09 2.27 -8.42
CA ILE A 176 10.29 3.28 -7.38
C ILE A 176 11.19 4.41 -7.88
N ILE A 177 12.35 4.09 -8.47
CA ILE A 177 13.32 5.07 -8.96
C ILE A 177 12.80 5.73 -10.24
N THR A 178 12.79 7.06 -10.27
CA THR A 178 12.28 7.88 -11.38
C THR A 178 13.38 8.57 -12.17
N SER A 179 14.58 8.74 -11.57
CA SER A 179 15.80 9.16 -12.30
C SER A 179 17.06 8.72 -11.58
N VAL A 180 18.16 8.67 -12.34
CA VAL A 180 19.52 8.45 -11.84
C VAL A 180 20.42 9.49 -12.47
N GLU A 181 21.12 10.31 -11.67
CA GLU A 181 21.95 11.45 -12.15
C GLU A 181 21.21 12.36 -13.16
N GLY A 182 19.89 12.48 -12.97
CA GLY A 182 19.02 13.24 -13.86
C GLY A 182 18.52 12.51 -15.11
N ALA A 183 19.06 11.33 -15.44
CA ALA A 183 18.57 10.49 -16.52
C ALA A 183 17.23 9.84 -16.12
N ARG A 184 16.17 10.02 -16.92
CA ARG A 184 14.78 9.55 -16.65
C ARG A 184 14.34 8.41 -17.54
N GLU A 185 15.17 8.00 -18.50
CA GLU A 185 14.82 6.92 -19.41
C GLU A 185 14.72 5.59 -18.66
N LYS A 186 13.64 4.85 -18.90
CA LYS A 186 13.42 3.55 -18.24
C LYS A 186 14.58 2.58 -18.45
N LYS A 187 15.24 2.66 -19.61
CA LYS A 187 16.41 1.83 -19.93
C LYS A 187 17.56 2.12 -18.99
N ASP A 188 17.86 3.41 -18.75
CA ASP A 188 18.98 3.83 -17.91
C ASP A 188 18.74 3.46 -16.43
N ILE A 189 17.49 3.65 -15.95
CA ILE A 189 17.10 3.25 -14.61
C ILE A 189 17.23 1.74 -14.43
N ARG A 190 16.75 0.94 -15.42
CA ARG A 190 16.85 -0.53 -15.37
C ARG A 190 18.30 -0.99 -15.38
N ASP A 191 19.12 -0.43 -16.24
CA ASP A 191 20.55 -0.74 -16.30
C ASP A 191 21.26 -0.41 -14.99
N PHE A 192 20.97 0.77 -14.42
CA PHE A 192 21.51 1.16 -13.12
C PHE A 192 21.13 0.20 -12.00
N VAL A 193 19.84 -0.15 -11.89
CA VAL A 193 19.34 -1.05 -10.83
C VAL A 193 19.93 -2.45 -10.97
N ASP A 194 20.07 -2.96 -12.20
CA ASP A 194 20.56 -4.31 -12.45
C ASP A 194 22.07 -4.44 -12.29
N ASN A 195 22.86 -3.40 -12.65
CA ASN A 195 24.29 -3.52 -12.80
C ASN A 195 25.14 -2.61 -11.88
N TYR A 196 24.59 -1.51 -11.36
CA TYR A 196 25.36 -0.49 -10.66
C TYR A 196 24.87 -0.15 -9.25
N LEU A 197 23.61 -0.43 -8.91
CA LEU A 197 23.06 -0.12 -7.59
C LEU A 197 23.66 -1.07 -6.53
N LEU A 198 24.52 -0.53 -5.69
CA LEU A 198 25.15 -1.29 -4.61
C LEU A 198 24.10 -1.80 -3.61
N ALA A 199 24.29 -3.02 -3.08
CA ALA A 199 23.38 -3.61 -2.10
C ALA A 199 23.21 -2.73 -0.84
N LYS A 200 24.27 -2.06 -0.39
CA LYS A 200 24.23 -1.11 0.74
C LYS A 200 23.38 0.12 0.42
N ASP A 201 23.51 0.67 -0.79
CA ASP A 201 22.74 1.81 -1.25
C ASP A 201 21.26 1.45 -1.44
N SER A 202 21.00 0.29 -2.02
CA SER A 202 19.65 -0.26 -2.12
C SER A 202 18.97 -0.40 -0.75
N ARG A 203 19.72 -0.87 0.26
CA ARG A 203 19.20 -0.97 1.64
C ARG A 203 18.91 0.41 2.22
N ALA A 204 19.85 1.33 2.13
CA ALA A 204 19.70 2.70 2.64
C ALA A 204 18.50 3.42 1.99
N LEU A 205 18.34 3.30 0.67
CA LEU A 205 17.20 3.88 -0.05
C LEU A 205 15.87 3.29 0.45
N ARG A 206 15.77 1.98 0.60
CA ARG A 206 14.54 1.33 1.08
C ARG A 206 14.19 1.70 2.52
N GLU A 207 15.19 1.81 3.40
CA GLU A 207 15.00 2.28 4.78
C GLU A 207 14.50 3.73 4.79
N TYR A 208 15.09 4.59 3.95
CA TYR A 208 14.65 5.98 3.82
C TYR A 208 13.20 6.07 3.34
N ILE A 209 12.86 5.32 2.27
CA ILE A 209 11.49 5.27 1.73
C ILE A 209 10.50 4.78 2.79
N LYS A 210 10.81 3.69 3.49
CA LYS A 210 9.95 3.14 4.55
C LYS A 210 9.68 4.17 5.66
N ASN A 211 10.69 4.95 6.04
CA ASN A 211 10.56 5.95 7.10
C ASN A 211 9.84 7.23 6.64
N LEU A 212 9.82 7.48 5.33
CA LEU A 212 9.19 8.66 4.73
C LEU A 212 7.75 8.42 4.30
N GLN A 213 7.43 7.19 3.89
CA GLN A 213 6.13 6.85 3.30
C GLN A 213 4.98 7.10 4.27
N PRO A 214 3.95 7.87 3.87
CA PRO A 214 2.71 7.96 4.63
C PRO A 214 2.02 6.59 4.67
N ASP A 215 1.65 6.14 5.86
CA ASP A 215 0.96 4.86 6.05
C ASP A 215 0.17 4.86 7.37
N VAL A 216 -0.64 3.86 7.59
CA VAL A 216 -1.21 3.54 8.89
C VAL A 216 -0.14 2.82 9.72
N ASP A 217 -0.07 3.11 11.00
CA ASP A 217 0.76 2.33 11.90
C ASP A 217 0.12 0.95 12.15
N LEU A 218 0.60 -0.03 11.41
CA LEU A 218 0.18 -1.42 11.51
C LEU A 218 1.08 -2.23 12.44
N THR A 219 1.81 -1.55 13.33
CA THR A 219 2.72 -2.22 14.26
C THR A 219 1.97 -2.72 15.48
N PHE A 220 2.09 -4.01 15.75
CA PHE A 220 1.61 -4.67 16.96
C PHE A 220 2.80 -5.18 17.77
N PHE A 221 2.72 -5.07 19.10
CA PHE A 221 3.75 -5.54 20.02
C PHE A 221 3.23 -6.76 20.80
N PRO A 222 3.59 -7.99 20.38
CA PRO A 222 3.10 -9.21 21.00
C PRO A 222 3.64 -9.45 22.41
N SER A 223 4.80 -8.85 22.74
CA SER A 223 5.48 -9.00 24.02
C SER A 223 6.13 -7.68 24.45
N ASP A 224 6.50 -7.60 25.74
CA ASP A 224 7.15 -6.41 26.33
C ASP A 224 8.61 -6.22 25.90
N ASP A 225 9.15 -7.08 25.03
CA ASP A 225 10.52 -6.99 24.52
C ASP A 225 10.74 -5.84 23.51
N GLY A 226 9.68 -5.14 23.14
CA GLY A 226 9.72 -4.00 22.24
C GLY A 226 9.89 -4.36 20.74
N VAL A 227 9.78 -5.65 20.39
CA VAL A 227 9.83 -6.07 18.98
C VAL A 227 8.42 -5.97 18.40
N GLY A 228 8.23 -4.98 17.53
CA GLY A 228 6.98 -4.78 16.79
C GLY A 228 6.88 -5.70 15.57
N VAL A 229 5.70 -6.26 15.34
CA VAL A 229 5.35 -7.03 14.15
C VAL A 229 4.24 -6.36 13.38
N ASN A 230 4.24 -6.49 12.07
CA ASN A 230 3.17 -5.90 11.26
C ASN A 230 1.92 -6.78 11.33
N ILE A 231 0.77 -6.13 11.57
CA ILE A 231 -0.54 -6.75 11.45
C ILE A 231 -0.72 -7.24 10.00
N PRO A 232 -1.04 -8.52 9.78
CA PRO A 232 -1.19 -9.05 8.43
C PRO A 232 -2.47 -8.53 7.77
N ILE A 233 -2.34 -7.74 6.70
CA ILE A 233 -3.48 -7.30 5.87
C ILE A 233 -3.49 -8.12 4.58
N GLY A 234 -4.46 -9.01 4.45
CA GLY A 234 -4.63 -9.88 3.30
C GLY A 234 -6.08 -10.32 3.15
N VAL A 235 -6.32 -11.36 2.39
CA VAL A 235 -7.70 -11.91 2.24
C VAL A 235 -8.22 -12.40 3.59
N SER A 236 -7.38 -13.05 4.41
CA SER A 236 -7.74 -13.50 5.76
C SER A 236 -8.15 -12.35 6.68
N PHE A 237 -7.65 -11.13 6.48
CA PHE A 237 -8.04 -9.96 7.24
C PHE A 237 -9.55 -9.65 7.13
N PHE A 238 -10.17 -9.99 6.00
CA PHE A 238 -11.61 -9.80 5.75
C PHE A 238 -12.43 -11.07 6.01
N TRP A 239 -11.80 -12.16 6.41
CA TRP A 239 -12.51 -13.40 6.72
C TRP A 239 -12.80 -13.44 8.20
N PRO A 240 -14.07 -13.33 8.63
CA PRO A 240 -14.39 -13.57 10.02
C PRO A 240 -14.08 -15.05 10.34
N ASP A 241 -13.52 -15.29 11.51
CA ASP A 241 -13.40 -16.63 12.07
C ASP A 241 -14.81 -17.19 12.22
N ILE A 242 -15.20 -18.15 11.36
CA ILE A 242 -16.46 -18.88 11.43
C ILE A 242 -16.21 -20.20 12.15
#